data_ee9d06110a5364d79485c693ce188c90
#
_entry.id   ee9d06110a5364d79485c693ce188c90
#
_cell.length_a   1.000
_cell.length_b   1.000
_cell.length_c   1.000
_cell.angle_alpha   90.00
_cell.angle_beta   90.00
_cell.angle_gamma   90.00
#
_symmetry.space_group_name_H-M   'P 1'
#
loop_
_entity.id
_entity.type
_entity.pdbx_description
1 polymer ?
#
loop_
_entity_poly.entity_id
_entity_poly.type
_entity_poly.pdbx_seq_one_letter_code
_entity_poly.pdbx_strand_id
1 'polypeptide(L)'
;MKLTYIFHSGFVLETGQSIQVFDYWLDPSGVMKGVLKSDKPLYVFSSHFHEDHFNREIFEWKRQKPNITYILSKDIFRHRRAKKVDADVWLAKGGSWSDDRISVKALGSTDSGVSWIVETEGKRIFHAGDLNNWYARFLPDAVPGQTIYIEELTEQRVPSSSLERPSRDGSRQSQFEEEIDPIAHEKQYLGELKDIRKVADGFDLVMFPIDGRIGNGYTLGGRQFIDHFKVGMFVPMHFVASGFESSWRMKEFTDEKNIPFWEISKEGETIEI
;
A
#
# COMPACT_ATOMS: atom_id res chain seq x y z
N MET A 1 10.84 -0.12 -17.35
CA MET A 1 9.56 0.38 -16.78
C MET A 1 9.85 1.65 -16.04
N LYS A 2 8.83 2.54 -15.93
CA LYS A 2 8.98 3.80 -15.20
C LYS A 2 7.94 3.88 -14.09
N LEU A 3 8.38 4.08 -12.84
CA LEU A 3 7.52 4.26 -11.68
C LEU A 3 7.53 5.73 -11.26
N THR A 4 6.36 6.31 -11.09
CA THR A 4 6.19 7.69 -10.61
C THR A 4 5.38 7.68 -9.33
N TYR A 5 5.89 8.31 -8.28
CA TYR A 5 5.15 8.54 -7.03
C TYR A 5 4.18 9.70 -7.23
N ILE A 6 2.90 9.49 -6.92
CA ILE A 6 1.88 10.55 -6.98
C ILE A 6 1.76 11.20 -5.60
N PHE A 7 1.20 10.47 -4.65
CA PHE A 7 0.95 10.91 -3.28
C PHE A 7 0.53 9.73 -2.40
N HIS A 8 0.95 9.68 -1.15
CA HIS A 8 0.59 8.67 -0.14
C HIS A 8 0.89 7.24 -0.59
N SER A 9 -0.12 6.47 -1.00
CA SER A 9 0.03 5.13 -1.58
C SER A 9 -0.19 5.12 -3.10
N GLY A 10 -0.29 6.31 -3.70
CA GLY A 10 -0.57 6.49 -5.12
C GLY A 10 0.67 6.42 -5.99
N PHE A 11 0.65 5.54 -7.01
CA PHE A 11 1.73 5.39 -7.99
C PHE A 11 1.21 5.27 -9.41
N VAL A 12 2.03 5.68 -10.37
CA VAL A 12 1.89 5.37 -11.79
C VAL A 12 3.03 4.45 -12.19
N LEU A 13 2.72 3.26 -12.65
CA LEU A 13 3.67 2.37 -13.32
C LEU A 13 3.41 2.41 -14.83
N GLU A 14 4.36 2.95 -15.58
CA GLU A 14 4.32 2.97 -17.03
C GLU A 14 5.22 1.88 -17.61
N THR A 15 4.63 1.03 -18.45
CA THR A 15 5.32 -0.03 -19.19
C THR A 15 5.38 0.30 -20.70
N GLY A 16 5.95 -0.57 -21.48
CA GLY A 16 5.94 -0.44 -22.95
C GLY A 16 4.52 -0.43 -23.52
N GLN A 17 3.61 -1.24 -22.95
CA GLN A 17 2.30 -1.54 -23.52
C GLN A 17 1.12 -0.87 -22.79
N SER A 18 1.29 -0.44 -21.54
CA SER A 18 0.19 0.05 -20.70
C SER A 18 0.66 0.95 -19.58
N ILE A 19 -0.30 1.57 -18.91
CA ILE A 19 -0.09 2.34 -17.68
C ILE A 19 -0.98 1.76 -16.59
N GLN A 20 -0.43 1.60 -15.38
CA GLN A 20 -1.16 1.19 -14.18
C GLN A 20 -1.11 2.32 -13.16
N VAL A 21 -2.26 2.73 -12.63
CA VAL A 21 -2.39 3.69 -11.53
C VAL A 21 -2.91 2.95 -10.32
N PHE A 22 -2.19 3.07 -9.21
CA PHE A 22 -2.55 2.44 -7.94
C PHE A 22 -2.98 3.50 -6.93
N ASP A 23 -4.03 3.23 -6.18
CA ASP A 23 -4.50 3.94 -4.99
C ASP A 23 -4.44 5.48 -5.10
N TYR A 24 -5.10 6.01 -6.14
CA TYR A 24 -5.16 7.45 -6.37
C TYR A 24 -6.01 8.16 -5.31
N TRP A 25 -5.40 9.09 -4.62
CA TRP A 25 -6.06 9.98 -3.68
C TRP A 25 -5.97 11.45 -4.12
N LEU A 26 -4.78 12.01 -4.14
CA LEU A 26 -4.47 13.39 -4.55
C LEU A 26 -3.32 13.39 -5.58
N ASP A 27 -3.23 14.44 -6.38
CA ASP A 27 -2.16 14.63 -7.36
C ASP A 27 -1.61 16.07 -7.31
N PRO A 28 -0.86 16.43 -6.24
CA PRO A 28 -0.36 17.78 -6.06
C PRO A 28 0.63 18.22 -7.15
N SER A 29 1.34 17.27 -7.75
CA SER A 29 2.34 17.54 -8.81
C SER A 29 1.77 17.48 -10.23
N GLY A 30 0.52 17.05 -10.41
CA GLY A 30 -0.16 17.01 -11.71
C GLY A 30 0.33 15.89 -12.64
N VAL A 31 0.81 14.78 -12.08
CA VAL A 31 1.26 13.58 -12.82
C VAL A 31 0.19 13.07 -13.79
N MET A 32 -1.07 13.04 -13.32
CA MET A 32 -2.18 12.49 -14.08
C MET A 32 -2.48 13.27 -15.38
N LYS A 33 -2.11 14.55 -15.46
CA LYS A 33 -2.29 15.32 -16.70
C LYS A 33 -1.52 14.72 -17.89
N GLY A 34 -0.34 14.15 -17.63
CA GLY A 34 0.45 13.44 -18.63
C GLY A 34 -0.13 12.06 -18.95
N VAL A 35 -0.49 11.31 -17.90
CA VAL A 35 -1.06 9.95 -18.01
C VAL A 35 -2.34 9.94 -18.86
N LEU A 36 -3.24 10.87 -18.60
CA LEU A 36 -4.54 10.93 -19.31
C LEU A 36 -4.39 11.32 -20.79
N LYS A 37 -3.27 11.95 -21.19
CA LYS A 37 -2.98 12.27 -22.60
C LYS A 37 -2.26 11.14 -23.36
N SER A 38 -1.77 10.13 -22.66
CA SER A 38 -1.10 8.99 -23.28
C SER A 38 -2.10 8.15 -24.10
N ASP A 39 -1.68 7.60 -25.24
CA ASP A 39 -2.48 6.66 -26.03
C ASP A 39 -2.50 5.24 -25.45
N LYS A 40 -1.59 4.92 -24.51
CA LYS A 40 -1.53 3.60 -23.87
C LYS A 40 -2.81 3.29 -23.10
N PRO A 41 -3.29 2.04 -23.09
CA PRO A 41 -4.36 1.59 -22.17
C PRO A 41 -4.00 1.90 -20.73
N LEU A 42 -5.00 2.31 -19.94
CA LEU A 42 -4.86 2.67 -18.55
C LEU A 42 -5.65 1.71 -17.66
N TYR A 43 -4.97 1.11 -16.70
CA TYR A 43 -5.58 0.30 -15.64
C TYR A 43 -5.53 1.09 -14.33
N VAL A 44 -6.66 1.19 -13.65
CA VAL A 44 -6.78 1.93 -12.39
C VAL A 44 -7.17 0.97 -11.29
N PHE A 45 -6.33 0.92 -10.25
CA PHE A 45 -6.49 0.05 -9.09
C PHE A 45 -6.80 0.89 -7.85
N SER A 46 -7.75 0.44 -7.03
CA SER A 46 -7.88 0.91 -5.65
C SER A 46 -8.06 -0.27 -4.72
N SER A 47 -7.19 -0.34 -3.71
CA SER A 47 -7.08 -1.47 -2.80
C SER A 47 -8.25 -1.56 -1.83
N HIS A 48 -8.80 -0.42 -1.39
CA HIS A 48 -9.92 -0.36 -0.45
C HIS A 48 -10.63 1.01 -0.45
N PHE A 49 -11.63 1.14 0.41
CA PHE A 49 -12.60 2.25 0.39
C PHE A 49 -12.17 3.52 1.12
N HIS A 50 -11.06 3.54 1.87
CA HIS A 50 -10.58 4.72 2.58
C HIS A 50 -10.18 5.84 1.61
N GLU A 51 -10.31 7.09 2.06
CA GLU A 51 -10.13 8.26 1.16
C GLU A 51 -8.72 8.39 0.63
N ASP A 52 -7.74 7.98 1.41
CA ASP A 52 -6.32 8.01 1.06
C ASP A 52 -5.88 6.93 0.05
N HIS A 53 -6.82 6.02 -0.34
CA HIS A 53 -6.61 4.97 -1.35
C HIS A 53 -7.63 4.99 -2.48
N PHE A 54 -8.73 5.76 -2.31
CA PHE A 54 -9.79 5.82 -3.29
C PHE A 54 -10.43 7.20 -3.39
N ASN A 55 -10.19 7.88 -4.52
CA ASN A 55 -10.87 9.12 -4.87
C ASN A 55 -11.82 8.89 -6.05
N ARG A 56 -13.09 9.30 -5.92
CA ARG A 56 -14.11 9.15 -6.97
C ARG A 56 -13.79 9.94 -8.24
N GLU A 57 -12.87 10.90 -8.19
CA GLU A 57 -12.39 11.65 -9.35
C GLU A 57 -11.90 10.73 -10.48
N ILE A 58 -11.38 9.52 -10.15
CA ILE A 58 -10.93 8.55 -11.15
C ILE A 58 -12.00 8.26 -12.21
N PHE A 59 -13.27 8.28 -11.87
CA PHE A 59 -14.36 7.99 -12.80
C PHE A 59 -14.60 9.10 -13.84
N GLU A 60 -14.18 10.34 -13.54
CA GLU A 60 -14.25 11.46 -14.47
C GLU A 60 -13.21 11.32 -15.60
N TRP A 61 -12.14 10.55 -15.38
CA TRP A 61 -11.08 10.36 -16.38
C TRP A 61 -11.56 9.66 -17.63
N LYS A 62 -12.60 8.81 -17.54
CA LYS A 62 -13.17 8.10 -18.69
C LYS A 62 -13.72 9.03 -19.77
N ARG A 63 -14.04 10.29 -19.42
CA ARG A 63 -14.44 11.32 -20.38
C ARG A 63 -13.28 11.78 -21.28
N GLN A 64 -12.06 11.75 -20.77
CA GLN A 64 -10.85 12.18 -21.50
C GLN A 64 -10.13 11.00 -22.13
N LYS A 65 -10.20 9.82 -21.50
CA LYS A 65 -9.48 8.62 -21.88
C LYS A 65 -10.43 7.41 -21.86
N PRO A 66 -11.06 7.07 -23.01
CA PRO A 66 -12.05 5.99 -23.08
C PRO A 66 -11.48 4.59 -22.78
N ASN A 67 -10.18 4.37 -23.04
CA ASN A 67 -9.50 3.08 -22.86
C ASN A 67 -8.97 2.90 -21.41
N ILE A 68 -9.80 3.20 -20.42
CA ILE A 68 -9.54 2.93 -19.00
C ILE A 68 -10.28 1.65 -18.58
N THR A 69 -9.58 0.77 -17.86
CA THR A 69 -10.16 -0.36 -17.15
C THR A 69 -10.02 -0.14 -15.65
N TYR A 70 -11.12 -0.07 -14.93
CA TYR A 70 -11.15 0.06 -13.46
C TYR A 70 -11.20 -1.33 -12.83
N ILE A 71 -10.19 -1.66 -12.01
CA ILE A 71 -10.04 -2.91 -11.27
C ILE A 71 -10.02 -2.56 -9.78
N LEU A 72 -11.17 -2.63 -9.14
CA LEU A 72 -11.36 -2.11 -7.80
C LEU A 72 -11.67 -3.22 -6.79
N SER A 73 -11.30 -3.00 -5.53
CA SER A 73 -11.68 -3.88 -4.44
C SER A 73 -13.19 -3.83 -4.18
N LYS A 74 -13.78 -5.00 -3.93
CA LYS A 74 -15.23 -5.14 -3.65
C LYS A 74 -15.68 -4.39 -2.39
N ASP A 75 -14.80 -4.08 -1.46
CA ASP A 75 -15.16 -3.32 -0.26
C ASP A 75 -15.58 -1.89 -0.59
N ILE A 76 -14.96 -1.24 -1.59
CA ILE A 76 -15.36 0.08 -2.09
C ILE A 76 -16.85 0.12 -2.46
N PHE A 77 -17.29 -0.92 -3.15
CA PHE A 77 -18.71 -1.08 -3.48
C PHE A 77 -19.57 -1.41 -2.25
N ARG A 78 -19.08 -2.31 -1.36
CA ARG A 78 -19.79 -2.69 -0.14
C ARG A 78 -19.98 -1.52 0.82
N HIS A 79 -18.99 -0.64 0.92
CA HIS A 79 -19.05 0.60 1.70
C HIS A 79 -19.73 1.77 0.96
N ARG A 80 -20.38 1.49 -0.19
CA ARG A 80 -21.16 2.47 -0.97
C ARG A 80 -20.34 3.68 -1.43
N ARG A 81 -19.01 3.54 -1.56
CA ARG A 81 -18.15 4.60 -2.08
C ARG A 81 -18.23 4.68 -3.61
N ALA A 82 -18.64 3.60 -4.29
CA ALA A 82 -18.92 3.52 -5.71
C ALA A 82 -20.12 2.62 -5.98
N LYS A 83 -20.71 2.75 -7.19
CA LYS A 83 -21.78 1.86 -7.66
C LYS A 83 -21.15 0.67 -8.40
N LYS A 84 -21.88 -0.44 -8.47
CA LYS A 84 -21.41 -1.64 -9.19
C LYS A 84 -21.05 -1.38 -10.66
N VAL A 85 -21.72 -0.42 -11.29
CA VAL A 85 -21.51 -0.05 -12.70
C VAL A 85 -20.31 0.88 -12.92
N ASP A 86 -19.72 1.42 -11.86
CA ASP A 86 -18.64 2.41 -11.95
C ASP A 86 -17.28 1.75 -12.26
N ALA A 87 -17.14 0.43 -12.05
CA ALA A 87 -15.91 -0.29 -12.36
C ALA A 87 -16.17 -1.48 -13.30
N ASP A 88 -15.16 -1.80 -14.10
CA ASP A 88 -15.19 -2.90 -15.04
C ASP A 88 -14.96 -4.23 -14.31
N VAL A 89 -14.14 -4.24 -13.27
CA VAL A 89 -13.76 -5.43 -12.49
C VAL A 89 -13.81 -5.14 -11.00
N TRP A 90 -14.50 -6.01 -10.26
CA TRP A 90 -14.57 -5.98 -8.81
C TRP A 90 -13.94 -7.24 -8.21
N LEU A 91 -12.83 -7.11 -7.49
CA LEU A 91 -12.14 -8.23 -6.87
C LEU A 91 -12.19 -8.17 -5.34
N ALA A 92 -12.14 -9.33 -4.74
CA ALA A 92 -11.93 -9.54 -3.30
C ALA A 92 -10.80 -10.55 -3.13
N LYS A 93 -10.31 -10.76 -1.90
CA LYS A 93 -9.29 -11.77 -1.60
C LYS A 93 -9.55 -13.09 -2.34
N GLY A 94 -8.55 -13.57 -3.06
CA GLY A 94 -8.60 -14.78 -3.87
C GLY A 94 -9.14 -14.59 -5.29
N GLY A 95 -9.67 -13.40 -5.63
CA GLY A 95 -10.13 -13.08 -6.98
C GLY A 95 -8.97 -12.80 -7.93
N SER A 96 -9.19 -13.05 -9.23
CA SER A 96 -8.24 -12.75 -10.29
C SER A 96 -8.93 -12.23 -11.54
N TRP A 97 -8.18 -11.52 -12.37
CA TRP A 97 -8.60 -11.06 -13.68
C TRP A 97 -7.37 -10.92 -14.59
N SER A 98 -7.57 -11.04 -15.90
CA SER A 98 -6.48 -10.84 -16.87
C SER A 98 -7.04 -10.45 -18.23
N ASP A 99 -6.20 -9.79 -19.02
CA ASP A 99 -6.35 -9.58 -20.45
C ASP A 99 -5.06 -9.98 -21.20
N ASP A 100 -4.84 -9.43 -22.39
CA ASP A 100 -3.66 -9.68 -23.21
C ASP A 100 -2.39 -8.96 -22.74
N ARG A 101 -2.47 -8.02 -21.77
CA ARG A 101 -1.37 -7.16 -21.30
C ARG A 101 -1.00 -7.42 -19.86
N ILE A 102 -1.98 -7.64 -18.99
CA ILE A 102 -1.75 -7.81 -17.56
C ILE A 102 -2.52 -9.00 -16.99
N SER A 103 -1.99 -9.58 -15.95
CA SER A 103 -2.77 -10.45 -15.05
C SER A 103 -2.74 -9.89 -13.64
N VAL A 104 -3.86 -10.05 -12.92
CA VAL A 104 -4.10 -9.46 -11.61
C VAL A 104 -4.62 -10.51 -10.64
N LYS A 105 -4.07 -10.53 -9.42
CA LYS A 105 -4.61 -11.28 -8.28
C LYS A 105 -4.82 -10.34 -7.10
N ALA A 106 -5.99 -10.45 -6.49
CA ALA A 106 -6.31 -9.78 -5.24
C ALA A 106 -6.04 -10.72 -4.07
N LEU A 107 -5.19 -10.29 -3.14
CA LEU A 107 -4.84 -11.01 -1.92
C LEU A 107 -5.38 -10.28 -0.70
N GLY A 108 -5.18 -10.82 0.50
CA GLY A 108 -5.71 -10.21 1.71
C GLY A 108 -4.96 -8.94 2.13
N SER A 109 -5.55 -8.24 3.07
CA SER A 109 -5.01 -7.07 3.76
C SER A 109 -5.26 -7.23 5.26
N THR A 110 -4.61 -6.43 6.09
CA THR A 110 -4.77 -6.43 7.56
C THR A 110 -5.55 -5.23 8.08
N ASP A 111 -5.88 -4.28 7.21
CA ASP A 111 -6.87 -3.25 7.50
C ASP A 111 -8.14 -3.54 6.70
N SER A 112 -8.23 -3.07 5.48
CA SER A 112 -9.40 -3.20 4.62
C SER A 112 -9.02 -3.65 3.21
N GLY A 113 -9.98 -4.21 2.48
CA GLY A 113 -9.87 -4.51 1.06
C GLY A 113 -8.86 -5.58 0.70
N VAL A 114 -7.90 -5.25 -0.17
CA VAL A 114 -6.97 -6.21 -0.77
C VAL A 114 -5.59 -5.62 -1.00
N SER A 115 -4.59 -6.49 -1.10
CA SER A 115 -3.32 -6.20 -1.77
C SER A 115 -3.36 -6.75 -3.20
N TRP A 116 -2.50 -6.23 -4.07
CA TRP A 116 -2.48 -6.55 -5.49
C TRP A 116 -1.19 -7.24 -5.90
N ILE A 117 -1.29 -8.34 -6.65
CA ILE A 117 -0.22 -8.80 -7.54
C ILE A 117 -0.64 -8.45 -8.96
N VAL A 118 0.22 -7.73 -9.67
CA VAL A 118 0.06 -7.43 -11.10
C VAL A 118 1.25 -7.98 -11.84
N GLU A 119 0.99 -8.85 -12.83
CA GLU A 119 2.01 -9.34 -13.75
C GLU A 119 1.87 -8.62 -15.09
N THR A 120 2.94 -8.02 -15.56
CA THR A 120 3.01 -7.25 -16.80
C THR A 120 4.42 -7.31 -17.39
N GLU A 121 4.53 -7.52 -18.69
CA GLU A 121 5.82 -7.60 -19.42
C GLU A 121 6.86 -8.51 -18.74
N GLY A 122 6.41 -9.65 -18.19
CA GLY A 122 7.27 -10.64 -17.52
C GLY A 122 7.73 -10.22 -16.11
N LYS A 123 7.25 -9.11 -15.58
CA LYS A 123 7.53 -8.60 -14.23
C LYS A 123 6.35 -8.82 -13.31
N ARG A 124 6.65 -9.13 -12.04
CA ARG A 124 5.65 -9.28 -10.97
C ARG A 124 5.75 -8.13 -10.00
N ILE A 125 4.67 -7.36 -9.92
CA ILE A 125 4.55 -6.14 -9.13
C ILE A 125 3.63 -6.42 -7.95
N PHE A 126 4.02 -6.01 -6.75
CA PHE A 126 3.20 -6.08 -5.56
C PHE A 126 2.88 -4.68 -5.04
N HIS A 127 1.59 -4.40 -4.86
CA HIS A 127 1.11 -3.21 -4.15
C HIS A 127 0.35 -3.66 -2.91
N ALA A 128 0.86 -3.34 -1.75
CA ALA A 128 0.37 -3.88 -0.49
C ALA A 128 -1.03 -3.36 -0.09
N GLY A 129 -1.50 -2.21 -0.66
CA GLY A 129 -2.61 -1.50 -0.04
C GLY A 129 -2.26 -1.24 1.42
N ASP A 130 -3.16 -1.57 2.35
CA ASP A 130 -2.93 -1.46 3.77
C ASP A 130 -2.60 -2.81 4.45
N LEU A 131 -1.94 -3.71 3.71
CA LEU A 131 -1.33 -4.89 4.32
C LEU A 131 -0.09 -4.49 5.12
N ASN A 132 -0.13 -4.54 6.45
CA ASN A 132 0.99 -4.22 7.32
C ASN A 132 0.79 -4.83 8.73
N ASN A 133 1.86 -4.82 9.54
CA ASN A 133 1.78 -5.09 10.98
C ASN A 133 1.48 -3.77 11.73
N TRP A 134 0.20 -3.35 11.73
CA TRP A 134 -0.23 -2.05 12.23
C TRP A 134 -0.08 -1.84 13.73
N TYR A 135 0.06 -2.93 14.51
CA TYR A 135 0.12 -2.89 15.98
C TYR A 135 1.51 -3.23 16.52
N ALA A 136 2.55 -3.14 15.68
CA ALA A 136 3.92 -3.49 16.02
C ALA A 136 4.43 -2.79 17.30
N ARG A 137 4.03 -1.53 17.56
CA ARG A 137 4.43 -0.76 18.76
C ARG A 137 3.99 -1.36 20.08
N PHE A 138 3.00 -2.24 20.07
CA PHE A 138 2.44 -2.86 21.27
C PHE A 138 2.99 -4.27 21.50
N LEU A 139 3.84 -4.78 20.61
CA LEU A 139 4.42 -6.11 20.79
C LEU A 139 5.36 -6.12 22.00
N PRO A 140 5.34 -7.16 22.82
CA PRO A 140 6.21 -7.26 23.99
C PRO A 140 7.68 -7.40 23.57
N ASP A 141 8.58 -6.78 24.34
CA ASP A 141 10.04 -6.77 24.11
C ASP A 141 10.68 -8.16 24.05
N ALA A 142 9.97 -9.18 24.54
CA ALA A 142 10.48 -10.54 24.65
C ALA A 142 10.35 -11.39 23.38
N VAL A 143 9.87 -10.82 22.25
CA VAL A 143 9.79 -11.57 20.99
C VAL A 143 11.17 -11.59 20.34
N PRO A 144 11.79 -12.77 20.11
CA PRO A 144 13.12 -12.86 19.50
C PRO A 144 13.15 -12.15 18.14
N GLY A 145 14.13 -11.26 17.93
CA GLY A 145 14.26 -10.45 16.72
C GLY A 145 13.58 -9.07 16.77
N GLN A 146 12.83 -8.76 17.84
CA GLN A 146 12.18 -7.45 18.01
C GLN A 146 12.96 -6.48 18.91
N THR A 147 13.85 -6.97 19.77
CA THR A 147 14.66 -6.17 20.70
C THR A 147 15.49 -5.10 19.98
N ILE A 148 15.95 -5.38 18.77
CA ILE A 148 16.74 -4.46 17.94
C ILE A 148 15.90 -3.23 17.52
N TYR A 149 14.57 -3.36 17.43
CA TYR A 149 13.69 -2.28 16.98
C TYR A 149 13.31 -1.29 18.07
N ILE A 150 13.41 -1.66 19.33
CA ILE A 150 13.02 -0.84 20.47
C ILE A 150 14.15 0.11 20.87
N GLU A 151 15.39 -0.33 20.82
CA GLU A 151 16.54 0.50 21.19
C GLU A 151 16.76 1.68 20.25
N GLU A 152 16.50 1.51 18.93
CA GLU A 152 16.65 2.58 17.93
C GLU A 152 15.55 3.67 18.01
N LEU A 153 14.42 3.38 18.64
CA LEU A 153 13.21 4.20 18.59
C LEU A 153 12.90 4.96 19.87
N THR A 154 13.71 4.82 20.92
CA THR A 154 13.52 5.49 22.21
C THR A 154 13.67 7.01 22.13
N GLU A 155 14.25 7.56 21.05
CA GLU A 155 14.47 9.01 20.90
C GLU A 155 13.33 9.78 20.18
N GLN A 156 12.43 9.08 19.50
CA GLN A 156 11.31 9.72 18.78
C GLN A 156 9.95 9.22 19.26
N ARG A 157 9.53 9.67 20.44
CA ARG A 157 8.13 9.50 20.88
C ARG A 157 7.25 10.43 20.05
N VAL A 158 6.50 9.88 19.10
CA VAL A 158 5.30 10.54 18.60
C VAL A 158 4.28 10.54 19.75
N PRO A 159 3.74 11.67 20.17
CA PRO A 159 2.75 11.70 21.26
C PRO A 159 1.57 10.80 20.92
N SER A 160 1.10 10.04 21.90
CA SER A 160 -0.09 9.18 21.78
C SER A 160 -1.38 9.93 21.40
N SER A 161 -1.36 11.26 21.47
CA SER A 161 -2.45 12.15 21.06
C SER A 161 -2.73 12.19 19.55
N SER A 162 -1.82 11.68 18.70
CA SER A 162 -2.01 11.70 17.25
C SER A 162 -2.88 10.55 16.70
N LEU A 163 -3.33 9.63 17.57
CA LEU A 163 -4.23 8.54 17.22
C LEU A 163 -5.70 8.79 17.61
N GLU A 164 -5.97 9.92 18.28
CA GLU A 164 -7.34 10.31 18.55
C GLU A 164 -7.97 10.86 17.28
N ARG A 165 -8.89 10.06 16.69
CA ARG A 165 -9.87 10.62 15.77
C ARG A 165 -10.60 11.74 16.49
N PRO A 166 -10.77 12.94 15.92
CA PRO A 166 -11.60 13.94 16.55
C PRO A 166 -13.02 13.40 16.70
N SER A 167 -13.43 13.08 17.93
CA SER A 167 -14.80 12.68 18.25
C SER A 167 -15.70 13.88 17.96
N ARG A 168 -16.56 13.79 16.97
CA ARG A 168 -17.75 14.62 16.88
C ARG A 168 -18.68 14.14 17.99
N ASP A 169 -18.81 14.96 18.99
CA ASP A 169 -19.74 14.88 20.11
C ASP A 169 -19.13 14.47 21.45
N GLY A 170 -19.17 15.45 22.37
CA GLY A 170 -18.62 15.40 23.73
C GLY A 170 -19.45 14.63 24.75
N SER A 171 -20.06 13.49 24.38
CA SER A 171 -20.82 12.68 25.33
C SER A 171 -20.85 11.21 24.97
N ARG A 172 -19.75 10.51 25.16
CA ARG A 172 -19.63 9.07 25.46
C ARG A 172 -18.17 8.64 25.48
N GLN A 173 -17.40 9.18 26.42
CA GLN A 173 -16.27 8.45 26.96
C GLN A 173 -16.87 7.40 27.87
N SER A 174 -16.80 6.18 27.47
CA SER A 174 -16.60 4.98 28.28
C SER A 174 -17.17 3.74 27.58
N GLN A 175 -16.42 2.67 27.62
CA GLN A 175 -16.85 1.28 27.57
C GLN A 175 -16.59 0.45 26.33
N PHE A 176 -15.79 0.81 25.34
CA PHE A 176 -15.19 -0.22 24.46
C PHE A 176 -13.84 0.28 23.95
N GLU A 177 -12.83 0.41 24.81
CA GLU A 177 -11.46 0.09 24.38
C GLU A 177 -11.47 -1.44 24.22
N GLU A 178 -11.72 -1.94 23.01
CA GLU A 178 -11.37 -3.31 22.66
C GLU A 178 -9.89 -3.46 23.01
N GLU A 179 -9.59 -4.36 23.92
CA GLU A 179 -8.23 -4.64 24.38
C GLU A 179 -7.44 -5.09 23.15
N ILE A 180 -6.59 -4.21 22.60
CA ILE A 180 -5.82 -4.48 21.39
C ILE A 180 -4.88 -5.64 21.70
N ASP A 181 -5.08 -6.80 21.07
CA ASP A 181 -4.16 -7.92 21.13
C ASP A 181 -3.13 -7.81 19.95
N PRO A 182 -1.95 -7.22 20.19
CA PRO A 182 -0.95 -7.02 19.15
C PRO A 182 -0.39 -8.35 18.61
N ILE A 183 -0.40 -9.41 19.43
CA ILE A 183 0.05 -10.75 19.02
C ILE A 183 -0.95 -11.36 18.05
N ALA A 184 -2.25 -11.19 18.27
CA ALA A 184 -3.28 -11.66 17.35
C ALA A 184 -3.19 -10.92 16.01
N HIS A 185 -2.96 -9.60 16.02
CA HIS A 185 -2.77 -8.81 14.81
C HIS A 185 -1.51 -9.20 14.03
N GLU A 186 -0.38 -9.43 14.71
CA GLU A 186 0.82 -9.94 14.07
C GLU A 186 0.57 -11.32 13.44
N LYS A 187 -0.09 -12.23 14.14
CA LYS A 187 -0.47 -13.55 13.60
C LYS A 187 -1.36 -13.42 12.38
N GLN A 188 -2.30 -12.47 12.36
CA GLN A 188 -3.13 -12.18 11.20
C GLN A 188 -2.25 -11.72 10.03
N TYR A 189 -1.36 -10.75 10.24
CA TYR A 189 -0.44 -10.27 9.23
C TYR A 189 0.44 -11.38 8.66
N LEU A 190 1.10 -12.16 9.52
CA LEU A 190 1.90 -13.31 9.09
C LEU A 190 1.07 -14.40 8.40
N GLY A 191 -0.20 -14.53 8.75
CA GLY A 191 -1.16 -15.38 8.05
C GLY A 191 -1.40 -14.93 6.60
N GLU A 192 -1.56 -13.63 6.37
CA GLU A 192 -1.67 -13.09 5.03
C GLU A 192 -0.38 -13.31 4.21
N LEU A 193 0.81 -13.14 4.82
CA LEU A 193 2.08 -13.45 4.14
C LEU A 193 2.16 -14.91 3.72
N LYS A 194 1.69 -15.85 4.56
CA LYS A 194 1.62 -17.28 4.21
C LYS A 194 0.67 -17.55 3.05
N ASP A 195 -0.46 -16.84 2.98
CA ASP A 195 -1.40 -16.96 1.86
C ASP A 195 -0.79 -16.41 0.56
N ILE A 196 -0.09 -15.27 0.62
CA ILE A 196 0.66 -14.70 -0.51
C ILE A 196 1.73 -15.70 -0.98
N ARG A 197 2.46 -16.33 -0.06
CA ARG A 197 3.51 -17.32 -0.38
C ARG A 197 3.00 -18.53 -1.18
N LYS A 198 1.72 -18.89 -1.06
CA LYS A 198 1.12 -19.97 -1.86
C LYS A 198 1.02 -19.64 -3.35
N VAL A 199 1.06 -18.35 -3.70
CA VAL A 199 0.88 -17.88 -5.08
C VAL A 199 2.12 -17.20 -5.67
N ALA A 200 3.05 -16.72 -4.83
CA ALA A 200 4.29 -16.11 -5.27
C ALA A 200 5.39 -16.27 -4.22
N ASP A 201 6.62 -16.49 -4.65
CA ASP A 201 7.81 -16.56 -3.79
C ASP A 201 8.67 -15.28 -3.84
N GLY A 202 8.30 -14.35 -4.72
CA GLY A 202 8.98 -13.07 -4.85
C GLY A 202 8.35 -12.15 -5.89
N PHE A 203 8.84 -10.91 -5.89
CA PHE A 203 8.35 -9.79 -6.68
C PHE A 203 9.51 -8.96 -7.23
N ASP A 204 9.39 -8.50 -8.47
CA ASP A 204 10.37 -7.59 -9.06
C ASP A 204 10.28 -6.19 -8.44
N LEU A 205 9.07 -5.76 -8.10
CA LEU A 205 8.78 -4.47 -7.47
C LEU A 205 7.78 -4.65 -6.34
N VAL A 206 8.05 -4.05 -5.19
CA VAL A 206 7.18 -4.04 -4.01
C VAL A 206 6.92 -2.61 -3.57
N MET A 207 5.67 -2.18 -3.55
CA MET A 207 5.19 -0.94 -2.94
C MET A 207 4.53 -1.29 -1.59
N PHE A 208 5.11 -0.81 -0.47
CA PHE A 208 4.74 -1.29 0.87
C PHE A 208 4.64 -0.16 1.89
N PRO A 209 3.63 -0.17 2.79
CA PRO A 209 3.45 0.85 3.83
C PRO A 209 4.60 0.91 4.83
N ILE A 210 5.22 2.10 4.94
CA ILE A 210 6.19 2.44 5.99
C ILE A 210 5.67 3.69 6.69
N ASP A 211 4.79 3.50 7.66
CA ASP A 211 4.02 4.56 8.29
C ASP A 211 4.51 4.86 9.71
N GLY A 212 5.22 5.97 9.88
CA GLY A 212 5.72 6.40 11.18
C GLY A 212 4.65 6.63 12.26
N ARG A 213 3.36 6.78 11.89
CA ARG A 213 2.25 6.87 12.84
C ARG A 213 2.06 5.60 13.68
N ILE A 214 2.52 4.46 13.18
CA ILE A 214 2.54 3.21 13.97
C ILE A 214 3.38 3.39 15.25
N GLY A 215 4.36 4.30 15.23
CA GLY A 215 5.27 4.50 16.35
C GLY A 215 6.41 3.48 16.33
N ASN A 216 6.89 3.06 17.52
CA ASN A 216 7.97 2.09 17.63
C ASN A 216 7.67 0.82 16.80
N GLY A 217 8.64 0.35 16.04
CA GLY A 217 8.48 -0.84 15.20
C GLY A 217 7.72 -0.62 13.88
N TYR A 218 7.49 0.61 13.43
CA TYR A 218 6.75 0.90 12.19
C TYR A 218 7.37 0.30 10.92
N THR A 219 8.63 -0.08 10.94
CA THR A 219 9.30 -0.79 9.84
C THR A 219 9.14 -2.32 9.92
N LEU A 220 8.62 -2.86 11.05
CA LEU A 220 8.58 -4.30 11.30
C LEU A 220 7.80 -5.06 10.22
N GLY A 221 6.62 -4.58 9.81
CA GLY A 221 5.85 -5.23 8.77
C GLY A 221 6.60 -5.33 7.44
N GLY A 222 7.27 -4.25 7.00
CA GLY A 222 8.11 -4.26 5.81
C GLY A 222 9.30 -5.22 5.91
N ARG A 223 9.95 -5.29 7.08
CA ARG A 223 11.06 -6.24 7.33
C ARG A 223 10.58 -7.68 7.30
N GLN A 224 9.46 -7.99 7.97
CA GLN A 224 8.83 -9.31 7.94
C GLN A 224 8.44 -9.69 6.51
N PHE A 225 7.94 -8.75 5.70
CA PHE A 225 7.65 -9.01 4.29
C PHE A 225 8.92 -9.42 3.51
N ILE A 226 10.01 -8.65 3.64
CA ILE A 226 11.29 -8.95 2.98
C ILE A 226 11.86 -10.31 3.42
N ASP A 227 11.71 -10.69 4.68
CA ASP A 227 12.17 -12.00 5.17
C ASP A 227 11.34 -13.17 4.60
N HIS A 228 10.12 -12.92 4.14
CA HIS A 228 9.25 -13.94 3.55
C HIS A 228 9.37 -14.06 2.02
N PHE A 229 9.80 -13.00 1.33
CA PHE A 229 9.76 -12.93 -0.13
C PHE A 229 11.09 -12.46 -0.73
N LYS A 230 11.39 -12.94 -1.94
CA LYS A 230 12.43 -12.32 -2.77
C LYS A 230 11.91 -10.99 -3.29
N VAL A 231 12.66 -9.91 -3.08
CA VAL A 231 12.28 -8.55 -3.48
C VAL A 231 13.34 -7.99 -4.41
N GLY A 232 12.96 -7.65 -5.63
CA GLY A 232 13.85 -7.04 -6.62
C GLY A 232 14.08 -5.56 -6.35
N MET A 233 13.04 -4.83 -5.94
CA MET A 233 13.11 -3.43 -5.52
C MET A 233 12.02 -3.15 -4.48
N PHE A 234 12.38 -2.45 -3.40
CA PHE A 234 11.44 -2.01 -2.36
C PHE A 234 11.16 -0.51 -2.47
N VAL A 235 9.88 -0.15 -2.49
CA VAL A 235 9.39 1.22 -2.60
C VAL A 235 8.48 1.50 -1.41
N PRO A 236 8.83 2.45 -0.54
CA PRO A 236 7.98 2.81 0.59
C PRO A 236 6.75 3.60 0.11
N MET A 237 5.65 3.45 0.83
CA MET A 237 4.42 4.24 0.65
C MET A 237 3.75 4.51 2.00
N HIS A 238 2.64 5.24 2.03
CA HIS A 238 1.81 5.48 3.21
C HIS A 238 2.49 6.33 4.31
N PHE A 239 3.47 7.15 3.96
CA PHE A 239 4.31 7.91 4.91
C PHE A 239 3.98 9.42 4.98
N VAL A 240 3.00 9.92 4.20
CA VAL A 240 2.76 11.38 4.08
C VAL A 240 2.54 12.07 5.44
N ALA A 241 1.83 11.44 6.35
CA ALA A 241 1.58 12.01 7.67
C ALA A 241 2.81 12.06 8.59
N SER A 242 3.85 11.25 8.30
CA SER A 242 5.09 11.18 9.07
C SER A 242 6.30 11.77 8.31
N GLY A 243 6.08 12.22 7.07
CA GLY A 243 7.10 12.81 6.20
C GLY A 243 7.94 11.79 5.44
N PHE A 244 8.55 12.26 4.34
CA PHE A 244 9.35 11.41 3.43
C PHE A 244 10.49 10.69 4.17
N GLU A 245 11.24 11.41 5.00
CA GLU A 245 12.41 10.90 5.72
C GLU A 245 12.06 9.73 6.65
N SER A 246 10.84 9.68 7.18
CA SER A 246 10.41 8.57 8.03
C SER A 246 10.46 7.24 7.30
N SER A 247 10.16 7.23 6.00
CA SER A 247 10.17 6.01 5.19
C SER A 247 11.57 5.50 4.89
N TRP A 248 12.60 6.38 4.94
CA TRP A 248 13.99 6.01 4.62
C TRP A 248 14.64 5.12 5.68
N ARG A 249 14.03 4.98 6.85
CA ARG A 249 14.49 4.00 7.88
C ARG A 249 14.53 2.56 7.36
N MET A 250 13.74 2.22 6.35
CA MET A 250 13.81 0.91 5.72
C MET A 250 15.10 0.69 4.91
N LYS A 251 15.78 1.79 4.50
CA LYS A 251 16.97 1.69 3.63
C LYS A 251 18.07 0.87 4.26
N GLU A 252 18.38 1.09 5.53
CA GLU A 252 19.43 0.32 6.24
C GLU A 252 19.18 -1.19 6.12
N PHE A 253 17.95 -1.63 6.41
CA PHE A 253 17.60 -3.04 6.32
C PHE A 253 17.61 -3.58 4.88
N THR A 254 17.17 -2.79 3.91
CA THR A 254 17.23 -3.19 2.49
C THR A 254 18.66 -3.25 1.98
N ASP A 255 19.54 -2.34 2.41
CA ASP A 255 20.97 -2.36 2.09
C ASP A 255 21.66 -3.61 2.63
N GLU A 256 21.39 -4.02 3.89
CA GLU A 256 21.87 -5.27 4.47
C GLU A 256 21.46 -6.52 3.66
N LYS A 257 20.28 -6.47 3.06
CA LYS A 257 19.74 -7.57 2.22
C LYS A 257 20.14 -7.43 0.74
N ASN A 258 20.88 -6.38 0.35
CA ASN A 258 21.21 -6.04 -1.03
C ASN A 258 19.95 -5.84 -1.91
N ILE A 259 18.92 -5.23 -1.37
CA ILE A 259 17.67 -4.92 -2.06
C ILE A 259 17.69 -3.45 -2.45
N PRO A 260 17.57 -3.08 -3.73
CA PRO A 260 17.37 -1.70 -4.16
C PRO A 260 16.18 -1.05 -3.45
N PHE A 261 16.41 0.17 -2.94
CA PHE A 261 15.42 0.96 -2.22
C PHE A 261 15.25 2.33 -2.88
N TRP A 262 14.01 2.80 -3.05
CA TRP A 262 13.77 4.13 -3.56
C TRP A 262 13.50 5.12 -2.42
N GLU A 263 14.44 6.03 -2.19
CA GLU A 263 14.32 7.16 -1.26
C GLU A 263 13.48 8.27 -1.91
N ILE A 264 12.15 8.12 -1.88
CA ILE A 264 11.24 9.13 -2.41
C ILE A 264 11.41 10.42 -1.59
N SER A 265 11.58 11.55 -2.28
CA SER A 265 11.84 12.85 -1.65
C SER A 265 10.77 13.92 -1.95
N LYS A 266 9.96 13.70 -2.98
CA LYS A 266 8.90 14.64 -3.39
C LYS A 266 7.82 13.95 -4.22
N GLU A 267 6.67 14.58 -4.31
CA GLU A 267 5.60 14.20 -5.22
C GLU A 267 6.03 14.41 -6.69
N GLY A 268 5.56 13.53 -7.57
CA GLY A 268 5.90 13.53 -9.00
C GLY A 268 7.30 13.01 -9.32
N GLU A 269 8.06 12.56 -8.32
CA GLU A 269 9.35 11.94 -8.54
C GLU A 269 9.21 10.62 -9.29
N THR A 270 10.18 10.32 -10.16
CA THR A 270 10.14 9.18 -11.06
C THR A 270 11.46 8.42 -11.04
N ILE A 271 11.39 7.09 -11.14
CA ILE A 271 12.53 6.20 -11.27
C ILE A 271 12.32 5.21 -12.42
N GLU A 272 13.40 4.84 -13.10
CA GLU A 272 13.40 3.71 -14.05
C GLU A 272 13.71 2.39 -13.30
N ILE A 273 12.97 1.32 -13.67
CA ILE A 273 13.02 0.00 -13.02
C ILE A 273 13.44 -1.06 -14.04
#